data_f7405ac77ebc84065736908fb623976f
#
_entry.id   f7405ac77ebc84065736908fb623976f
#
_cell.length_a   1.000
_cell.length_b   1.000
_cell.length_c   1.000
_cell.angle_alpha   90.00
_cell.angle_beta   90.00
_cell.angle_gamma   90.00
#
_symmetry.space_group_name_H-M   'P 1'
#
loop_
_entity.id
_entity.type
_entity.pdbx_description
1 polymer ?
#
loop_
_entity_poly.entity_id
_entity_poly.type
_entity_poly.pdbx_seq_one_letter_code
_entity_poly.pdbx_strand_id
1 'polypeptide(L)'
;MGKLYVVATPIGNLGDLSSRARETLQNCALIAAEDTRHTGVLLKAFGIGTPQLSLHEHNESDRAIEIVALLRAGKSVALVSDAGTPAISDPGFELVRAVAAAGIEIIAVPGPCAAIAALSVGALPTDRFCFEGFLPARVAQRRERLKSLQGEARTLVFYESPHRVRETLEDCVTAFGGERSACVVREATKLHETTYRGSLLELLNKSKTDADFSRGEIVLLIGGAPHVSADEEGEARAQLDKVLTALLAELPLKQAARLAAQITGVRDNEAYKRALLLKEQSASH
;
A
#
# COMPACT_ATOMS: atom_id res chain seq x y z
N MET A 1 -17.40 -17.18 26.98
CA MET A 1 -16.16 -16.52 26.58
C MET A 1 -16.52 -15.26 25.80
N GLY A 2 -15.92 -14.12 26.11
CA GLY A 2 -16.16 -12.88 25.36
C GLY A 2 -15.55 -12.97 23.95
N LYS A 3 -15.83 -11.97 23.10
CA LYS A 3 -15.36 -11.91 21.71
C LYS A 3 -14.59 -10.62 21.49
N LEU A 4 -13.56 -10.67 20.64
CA LEU A 4 -12.92 -9.46 20.12
C LEU A 4 -13.63 -9.04 18.83
N TYR A 5 -14.09 -7.80 18.77
CA TYR A 5 -14.64 -7.19 17.56
C TYR A 5 -13.62 -6.21 16.98
N VAL A 6 -13.18 -6.42 15.75
CA VAL A 6 -12.36 -5.47 15.01
C VAL A 6 -13.31 -4.58 14.21
N VAL A 7 -13.48 -3.34 14.64
CA VAL A 7 -14.54 -2.44 14.17
C VAL A 7 -13.96 -1.31 13.36
N ALA A 8 -14.31 -1.25 12.08
CA ALA A 8 -13.94 -0.14 11.22
C ALA A 8 -14.73 1.13 11.59
N THR A 9 -14.04 2.27 11.62
CA THR A 9 -14.57 3.59 11.95
C THR A 9 -14.56 4.52 10.73
N PRO A 10 -15.32 5.63 10.73
CA PRO A 10 -15.32 6.59 9.63
C PRO A 10 -13.93 7.14 9.32
N ILE A 11 -13.67 7.38 8.03
CA ILE A 11 -12.42 8.01 7.54
C ILE A 11 -12.59 9.50 7.23
N GLY A 12 -13.67 10.12 7.68
CA GLY A 12 -13.93 11.53 7.47
C GLY A 12 -15.42 11.92 7.41
N ASN A 13 -16.31 10.93 7.27
CA ASN A 13 -17.76 11.14 7.23
C ASN A 13 -18.45 10.25 8.26
N LEU A 14 -19.06 10.87 9.27
CA LEU A 14 -19.76 10.13 10.34
C LEU A 14 -20.88 9.22 9.78
N GLY A 15 -21.46 9.57 8.63
CA GLY A 15 -22.47 8.76 7.96
C GLY A 15 -22.00 7.37 7.51
N ASP A 16 -20.67 7.18 7.44
CA ASP A 16 -20.08 5.89 7.04
C ASP A 16 -19.97 4.88 8.21
N LEU A 17 -20.31 5.26 9.44
CA LEU A 17 -20.38 4.31 10.54
C LEU A 17 -21.61 3.40 10.36
N SER A 18 -21.36 2.11 10.12
CA SER A 18 -22.46 1.16 9.95
C SER A 18 -23.30 1.00 11.23
N SER A 19 -24.60 0.68 11.09
CA SER A 19 -25.46 0.39 12.24
C SER A 19 -24.89 -0.72 13.11
N ARG A 20 -24.32 -1.78 12.50
CA ARG A 20 -23.69 -2.88 13.20
C ARG A 20 -22.44 -2.45 13.98
N ALA A 21 -21.63 -1.54 13.42
CA ALA A 21 -20.48 -0.97 14.14
C ALA A 21 -20.96 -0.19 15.37
N ARG A 22 -21.94 0.68 15.22
CA ARG A 22 -22.54 1.43 16.31
C ARG A 22 -23.07 0.52 17.41
N GLU A 23 -23.89 -0.47 17.07
CA GLU A 23 -24.45 -1.46 18.02
C GLU A 23 -23.34 -2.25 18.73
N THR A 24 -22.31 -2.68 18.00
CA THR A 24 -21.17 -3.40 18.57
C THR A 24 -20.43 -2.55 19.60
N LEU A 25 -20.14 -1.29 19.27
CA LEU A 25 -19.46 -0.35 20.18
C LEU A 25 -20.30 -0.06 21.43
N GLN A 26 -21.63 0.00 21.29
CA GLN A 26 -22.55 0.21 22.43
C GLN A 26 -22.61 -0.99 23.38
N ASN A 27 -22.51 -2.22 22.84
CA ASN A 27 -22.74 -3.45 23.59
C ASN A 27 -21.46 -4.12 24.13
N CYS A 28 -20.27 -3.67 23.72
CA CYS A 28 -19.01 -4.14 24.28
C CYS A 28 -18.79 -3.62 25.70
N ALA A 29 -18.06 -4.41 26.49
CA ALA A 29 -17.67 -4.00 27.84
C ALA A 29 -16.55 -2.94 27.83
N LEU A 30 -15.75 -2.91 26.76
CA LEU A 30 -14.58 -2.04 26.62
C LEU A 30 -14.31 -1.78 25.15
N ILE A 31 -13.83 -0.58 24.82
CA ILE A 31 -13.28 -0.21 23.52
C ILE A 31 -11.78 0.02 23.66
N ALA A 32 -10.97 -0.79 22.99
CA ALA A 32 -9.54 -0.56 22.81
C ALA A 32 -9.36 0.39 21.63
N ALA A 33 -8.89 1.60 21.89
CA ALA A 33 -8.78 2.70 20.94
C ALA A 33 -7.34 3.18 20.82
N GLU A 34 -6.91 3.53 19.62
CA GLU A 34 -5.58 4.07 19.35
C GLU A 34 -5.38 5.40 20.11
N ASP A 35 -6.21 6.40 19.85
CA ASP A 35 -6.33 7.61 20.65
C ASP A 35 -7.75 7.73 21.24
N THR A 36 -7.87 7.58 22.56
CA THR A 36 -9.14 7.66 23.28
C THR A 36 -9.82 9.03 23.16
N ARG A 37 -9.05 10.10 22.90
CA ARG A 37 -9.60 11.45 22.70
C ARG A 37 -10.29 11.54 21.35
N HIS A 38 -9.64 11.02 20.30
CA HIS A 38 -10.20 11.01 18.94
C HIS A 38 -11.43 10.11 18.88
N THR A 39 -11.31 8.88 19.33
CA THR A 39 -12.44 7.94 19.44
C THR A 39 -13.56 8.50 20.32
N GLY A 40 -13.25 9.22 21.40
CA GLY A 40 -14.22 9.85 22.28
C GLY A 40 -15.14 10.85 21.57
N VAL A 41 -14.63 11.58 20.57
CA VAL A 41 -15.44 12.49 19.73
C VAL A 41 -16.46 11.68 18.92
N LEU A 42 -16.03 10.59 18.28
CA LEU A 42 -16.91 9.69 17.53
C LEU A 42 -18.00 9.11 18.44
N LEU A 43 -17.61 8.54 19.58
CA LEU A 43 -18.55 7.90 20.51
C LEU A 43 -19.61 8.90 21.03
N LYS A 44 -19.17 10.12 21.36
CA LYS A 44 -20.06 11.21 21.79
C LYS A 44 -21.07 11.58 20.71
N ALA A 45 -20.64 11.64 19.44
CA ALA A 45 -21.53 11.97 18.32
C ALA A 45 -22.67 10.94 18.16
N PHE A 46 -22.44 9.68 18.56
CA PHE A 46 -23.43 8.60 18.48
C PHE A 46 -24.07 8.24 19.83
N GLY A 47 -23.77 8.99 20.90
CA GLY A 47 -24.35 8.73 22.24
C GLY A 47 -23.87 7.41 22.85
N ILE A 48 -22.64 6.98 22.53
CA ILE A 48 -22.05 5.73 23.03
C ILE A 48 -21.22 6.04 24.29
N GLY A 49 -21.60 5.39 25.42
CA GLY A 49 -20.94 5.60 26.73
C GLY A 49 -19.98 4.49 27.14
N THR A 50 -19.61 3.60 26.24
CA THR A 50 -18.73 2.46 26.53
C THR A 50 -17.34 2.94 26.96
N PRO A 51 -16.78 2.39 28.07
CA PRO A 51 -15.44 2.74 28.54
C PRO A 51 -14.37 2.50 27.48
N GLN A 52 -13.31 3.32 27.49
CA GLN A 52 -12.20 3.23 26.55
C GLN A 52 -10.89 2.87 27.25
N LEU A 53 -10.03 2.15 26.54
CA LEU A 53 -8.66 1.82 26.91
C LEU A 53 -7.74 2.22 25.76
N SER A 54 -6.67 2.98 26.05
CA SER A 54 -5.70 3.34 25.00
C SER A 54 -4.83 2.14 24.62
N LEU A 55 -4.75 1.87 23.30
CA LEU A 55 -3.97 0.81 22.66
C LEU A 55 -3.24 1.38 21.45
N HIS A 56 -1.93 1.58 21.56
CA HIS A 56 -1.05 2.12 20.53
C HIS A 56 0.22 1.27 20.42
N GLU A 57 1.02 1.46 19.39
CA GLU A 57 2.22 0.65 19.09
C GLU A 57 3.14 0.40 20.31
N HIS A 58 3.31 1.40 21.19
CA HIS A 58 4.23 1.29 22.33
C HIS A 58 3.69 0.50 23.53
N ASN A 59 2.36 0.28 23.64
CA ASN A 59 1.74 -0.43 24.75
C ASN A 59 0.94 -1.66 24.34
N GLU A 60 0.88 -1.97 23.05
CA GLU A 60 -0.01 -2.99 22.48
C GLU A 60 0.21 -4.37 23.11
N SER A 61 1.46 -4.78 23.34
CA SER A 61 1.80 -6.07 23.94
C SER A 61 1.26 -6.22 25.36
N ASP A 62 1.41 -5.19 26.21
CA ASP A 62 0.93 -5.21 27.60
C ASP A 62 -0.60 -5.18 27.64
N ARG A 63 -1.22 -4.36 26.80
CA ARG A 63 -2.66 -4.25 26.67
C ARG A 63 -3.30 -5.52 26.11
N ALA A 64 -2.61 -6.23 25.23
CA ALA A 64 -3.09 -7.53 24.72
C ALA A 64 -3.29 -8.55 25.85
N ILE A 65 -2.38 -8.61 26.83
CA ILE A 65 -2.50 -9.49 28.00
C ILE A 65 -3.75 -9.14 28.82
N GLU A 66 -3.97 -7.85 29.10
CA GLU A 66 -5.12 -7.35 29.83
C GLU A 66 -6.45 -7.68 29.10
N ILE A 67 -6.48 -7.42 27.81
CA ILE A 67 -7.69 -7.65 26.97
C ILE A 67 -7.99 -9.16 26.87
N VAL A 68 -6.99 -10.01 26.69
CA VAL A 68 -7.18 -11.48 26.68
C VAL A 68 -7.79 -11.96 28.00
N ALA A 69 -7.36 -11.42 29.15
CA ALA A 69 -7.93 -11.75 30.45
C ALA A 69 -9.42 -11.33 30.54
N LEU A 70 -9.79 -10.14 30.06
CA LEU A 70 -11.18 -9.68 30.00
C LEU A 70 -12.03 -10.57 29.12
N LEU A 71 -11.54 -10.96 27.94
CA LEU A 71 -12.22 -11.84 27.01
C LEU A 71 -12.46 -13.24 27.61
N ARG A 72 -11.46 -13.79 28.33
CA ARG A 72 -11.61 -15.05 29.07
C ARG A 72 -12.65 -14.96 30.20
N ALA A 73 -12.77 -13.80 30.83
CA ALA A 73 -13.79 -13.53 31.84
C ALA A 73 -15.20 -13.31 31.24
N GLY A 74 -15.40 -13.52 29.93
CA GLY A 74 -16.69 -13.40 29.26
C GLY A 74 -17.05 -11.99 28.82
N LYS A 75 -16.17 -11.00 28.96
CA LYS A 75 -16.39 -9.62 28.55
C LYS A 75 -15.95 -9.45 27.09
N SER A 76 -16.83 -8.94 26.22
CA SER A 76 -16.47 -8.62 24.83
C SER A 76 -15.79 -7.26 24.73
N VAL A 77 -14.82 -7.13 23.83
CA VAL A 77 -14.03 -5.93 23.62
C VAL A 77 -14.09 -5.55 22.14
N ALA A 78 -14.21 -4.26 21.84
CA ALA A 78 -14.05 -3.73 20.48
C ALA A 78 -12.65 -3.11 20.33
N LEU A 79 -11.99 -3.40 19.20
CA LEU A 79 -10.77 -2.73 18.76
C LEU A 79 -11.16 -1.72 17.68
N VAL A 80 -10.72 -0.47 17.82
CA VAL A 80 -10.89 0.61 16.84
C VAL A 80 -9.56 1.33 16.63
N SER A 81 -9.30 1.82 15.42
CA SER A 81 -8.27 2.82 15.13
C SER A 81 -8.88 4.22 15.05
N ASP A 82 -8.05 5.23 14.93
CA ASP A 82 -8.49 6.63 14.83
C ASP A 82 -9.38 6.84 13.58
N ALA A 83 -9.08 6.15 12.47
CA ALA A 83 -9.89 6.20 11.27
C ALA A 83 -9.73 4.90 10.44
N GLY A 84 -10.82 4.39 9.89
CA GLY A 84 -10.77 3.24 9.00
C GLY A 84 -10.76 1.88 9.71
N THR A 85 -10.12 0.91 9.08
CA THR A 85 -10.08 -0.49 9.54
C THR A 85 -8.83 -0.73 10.39
N PRO A 86 -8.97 -1.14 11.66
CA PRO A 86 -7.83 -1.41 12.55
C PRO A 86 -6.84 -2.42 11.96
N ALA A 87 -5.57 -2.31 12.33
CA ALA A 87 -4.43 -3.11 11.87
C ALA A 87 -4.03 -2.89 10.39
N ILE A 88 -4.70 -1.99 9.66
CA ILE A 88 -4.32 -1.62 8.28
C ILE A 88 -3.56 -0.29 8.30
N SER A 89 -2.25 -0.34 8.46
CA SER A 89 -1.35 0.80 8.77
C SER A 89 -1.59 1.44 10.14
N ASP A 90 -2.29 0.75 11.02
CA ASP A 90 -2.69 1.17 12.35
C ASP A 90 -2.31 0.11 13.38
N PRO A 91 -2.27 0.42 14.69
CA PRO A 91 -2.12 -0.57 15.76
C PRO A 91 -3.25 -1.61 15.76
N GLY A 92 -3.00 -2.78 16.35
CA GLY A 92 -4.00 -3.83 16.55
C GLY A 92 -3.55 -5.22 16.12
N PHE A 93 -2.47 -5.34 15.35
CA PHE A 93 -1.97 -6.63 14.88
C PHE A 93 -1.54 -7.55 16.02
N GLU A 94 -0.79 -7.05 17.00
CA GLU A 94 -0.31 -7.82 18.15
C GLU A 94 -1.47 -8.28 19.03
N LEU A 95 -2.48 -7.41 19.23
CA LEU A 95 -3.69 -7.79 19.96
C LEU A 95 -4.44 -8.91 19.24
N VAL A 96 -4.71 -8.76 17.94
CA VAL A 96 -5.40 -9.78 17.13
C VAL A 96 -4.64 -11.11 17.19
N ARG A 97 -3.31 -11.08 17.06
CA ARG A 97 -2.44 -12.25 17.16
C ARG A 97 -2.54 -12.94 18.53
N ALA A 98 -2.48 -12.16 19.62
CA ALA A 98 -2.58 -12.69 20.98
C ALA A 98 -3.95 -13.33 21.27
N VAL A 99 -5.04 -12.69 20.81
CA VAL A 99 -6.41 -13.20 20.97
C VAL A 99 -6.61 -14.48 20.17
N ALA A 100 -6.09 -14.54 18.93
CA ALA A 100 -6.11 -15.75 18.11
C ALA A 100 -5.34 -16.90 18.75
N ALA A 101 -4.12 -16.63 19.27
CA ALA A 101 -3.32 -17.62 19.98
C ALA A 101 -4.00 -18.14 21.27
N ALA A 102 -4.84 -17.33 21.90
CA ALA A 102 -5.64 -17.72 23.05
C ALA A 102 -6.90 -18.55 22.70
N GLY A 103 -7.16 -18.82 21.42
CA GLY A 103 -8.35 -19.55 20.93
C GLY A 103 -9.68 -18.80 21.12
N ILE A 104 -9.62 -17.47 21.21
CA ILE A 104 -10.80 -16.61 21.43
C ILE A 104 -11.33 -16.15 20.07
N GLU A 105 -12.67 -16.11 19.96
CA GLU A 105 -13.33 -15.70 18.73
C GLU A 105 -13.08 -14.23 18.39
N ILE A 106 -12.68 -13.97 17.14
CA ILE A 106 -12.46 -12.64 16.58
C ILE A 106 -13.47 -12.40 15.48
N ILE A 107 -14.18 -11.28 15.56
CA ILE A 107 -15.24 -10.92 14.60
C ILE A 107 -14.88 -9.62 13.91
N ALA A 108 -14.80 -9.64 12.59
CA ALA A 108 -14.69 -8.43 11.80
C ALA A 108 -16.05 -7.72 11.68
N VAL A 109 -16.07 -6.43 11.97
CA VAL A 109 -17.18 -5.52 11.69
C VAL A 109 -16.73 -4.60 10.55
N PRO A 110 -17.02 -4.96 9.28
CA PRO A 110 -16.53 -4.25 8.11
C PRO A 110 -17.09 -2.83 8.03
N GLY A 111 -16.32 -1.96 7.45
CA GLY A 111 -16.66 -0.57 7.23
C GLY A 111 -15.60 0.16 6.39
N PRO A 112 -15.42 1.47 6.58
CA PRO A 112 -14.54 2.28 5.77
C PRO A 112 -13.07 1.81 5.79
N CYS A 113 -12.44 1.89 4.61
CA CYS A 113 -11.00 1.72 4.42
C CYS A 113 -10.56 2.63 3.28
N ALA A 114 -9.67 3.58 3.56
CA ALA A 114 -9.25 4.58 2.59
C ALA A 114 -8.61 3.96 1.32
N ALA A 115 -7.83 2.87 1.48
CA ALA A 115 -7.22 2.16 0.35
C ALA A 115 -8.28 1.58 -0.60
N ILE A 116 -9.31 0.93 -0.06
CA ILE A 116 -10.38 0.33 -0.85
C ILE A 116 -11.29 1.41 -1.46
N ALA A 117 -11.61 2.45 -0.69
CA ALA A 117 -12.38 3.60 -1.21
C ALA A 117 -11.64 4.25 -2.40
N ALA A 118 -10.34 4.48 -2.28
CA ALA A 118 -9.53 5.03 -3.37
C ALA A 118 -9.49 4.10 -4.60
N LEU A 119 -9.28 2.80 -4.41
CA LEU A 119 -9.28 1.82 -5.50
C LEU A 119 -10.60 1.82 -6.26
N SER A 120 -11.73 1.94 -5.56
CA SER A 120 -13.07 1.92 -6.19
C SER A 120 -13.33 3.10 -7.13
N VAL A 121 -12.63 4.22 -6.93
CA VAL A 121 -12.78 5.45 -7.73
C VAL A 121 -11.54 5.78 -8.57
N GLY A 122 -10.45 5.02 -8.44
CA GLY A 122 -9.14 5.33 -9.02
C GLY A 122 -9.03 5.12 -10.53
N ALA A 123 -9.96 4.37 -11.14
CA ALA A 123 -9.96 3.98 -12.56
C ALA A 123 -8.66 3.25 -13.00
N LEU A 124 -8.07 2.48 -12.10
CA LEU A 124 -6.95 1.56 -12.36
C LEU A 124 -7.42 0.12 -12.16
N PRO A 125 -6.74 -0.90 -12.73
CA PRO A 125 -7.08 -2.30 -12.52
C PRO A 125 -7.14 -2.66 -11.02
N THR A 126 -8.21 -3.31 -10.59
CA THR A 126 -8.46 -3.64 -9.17
C THR A 126 -8.55 -5.13 -8.88
N ASP A 127 -8.49 -5.97 -9.91
CA ASP A 127 -8.49 -7.43 -9.79
C ASP A 127 -7.33 -7.96 -8.93
N ARG A 128 -6.19 -7.27 -8.98
CA ARG A 128 -5.01 -7.55 -8.16
C ARG A 128 -4.32 -6.24 -7.79
N PHE A 129 -4.07 -6.03 -6.51
CA PHE A 129 -3.35 -4.86 -6.00
C PHE A 129 -2.39 -5.20 -4.87
N CYS A 130 -1.42 -4.33 -4.62
CA CYS A 130 -0.49 -4.38 -3.52
C CYS A 130 -0.69 -3.17 -2.63
N PHE A 131 -1.06 -3.37 -1.38
CA PHE A 131 -1.08 -2.31 -0.38
C PHE A 131 0.30 -2.21 0.29
N GLU A 132 0.92 -1.05 0.17
CA GLU A 132 2.29 -0.76 0.60
C GLU A 132 2.34 0.12 1.86
N GLY A 133 1.18 0.66 2.30
CA GLY A 133 1.11 1.61 3.41
C GLY A 133 1.86 2.90 3.11
N PHE A 134 2.53 3.47 4.12
CA PHE A 134 3.34 4.67 3.97
C PHE A 134 4.75 4.36 3.48
N LEU A 135 5.21 5.09 2.48
CA LEU A 135 6.61 5.03 2.04
C LEU A 135 7.57 5.57 3.11
N PRO A 136 8.81 5.06 3.18
CA PRO A 136 9.81 5.55 4.13
C PRO A 136 10.00 7.07 4.05
N ALA A 137 10.09 7.73 5.21
CA ALA A 137 10.30 9.18 5.29
C ALA A 137 11.67 9.61 4.74
N ARG A 138 12.71 8.75 4.89
CA ARG A 138 14.06 9.02 4.37
C ARG A 138 14.10 8.81 2.87
N VAL A 139 14.54 9.83 2.13
CA VAL A 139 14.57 9.84 0.66
C VAL A 139 15.29 8.61 0.07
N ALA A 140 16.46 8.26 0.60
CA ALA A 140 17.23 7.11 0.10
C ALA A 140 16.45 5.79 0.23
N GLN A 141 15.81 5.56 1.39
CA GLN A 141 15.01 4.36 1.64
C GLN A 141 13.72 4.35 0.80
N ARG A 142 13.08 5.52 0.62
CA ARG A 142 11.91 5.68 -0.24
C ARG A 142 12.24 5.31 -1.68
N ARG A 143 13.32 5.83 -2.24
CA ARG A 143 13.79 5.52 -3.59
C ARG A 143 14.17 4.06 -3.76
N GLU A 144 14.82 3.46 -2.78
CA GLU A 144 15.14 2.04 -2.77
C GLU A 144 13.86 1.18 -2.78
N ARG A 145 12.86 1.52 -1.94
CA ARG A 145 11.57 0.83 -1.95
C ARG A 145 10.86 0.95 -3.29
N LEU A 146 10.75 2.15 -3.85
CA LEU A 146 10.14 2.37 -5.16
C LEU A 146 10.87 1.59 -6.26
N LYS A 147 12.21 1.56 -6.24
CA LYS A 147 12.99 0.77 -7.18
C LYS A 147 12.71 -0.73 -7.07
N SER A 148 12.51 -1.27 -5.88
CA SER A 148 12.15 -2.68 -5.67
C SER A 148 10.76 -3.04 -6.23
N LEU A 149 9.87 -2.05 -6.37
CA LEU A 149 8.50 -2.19 -6.89
C LEU A 149 8.40 -1.88 -8.39
N GLN A 150 9.50 -1.55 -9.08
CA GLN A 150 9.48 -1.10 -10.47
C GLN A 150 8.82 -2.10 -11.43
N GLY A 151 9.02 -3.39 -11.20
CA GLY A 151 8.44 -4.49 -12.02
C GLY A 151 7.12 -5.03 -11.49
N GLU A 152 6.50 -4.41 -10.47
CA GLU A 152 5.23 -4.90 -9.93
C GLU A 152 4.10 -4.70 -10.95
N ALA A 153 3.45 -5.80 -11.35
CA ALA A 153 2.39 -5.81 -12.35
C ALA A 153 1.00 -5.46 -11.79
N ARG A 154 0.83 -5.53 -10.46
CA ARG A 154 -0.41 -5.19 -9.78
C ARG A 154 -0.50 -3.70 -9.52
N THR A 155 -1.70 -3.18 -9.35
CA THR A 155 -1.90 -1.79 -8.90
C THR A 155 -1.30 -1.62 -7.49
N LEU A 156 -0.42 -0.62 -7.34
CA LEU A 156 0.19 -0.26 -6.07
C LEU A 156 -0.68 0.77 -5.35
N VAL A 157 -0.84 0.61 -4.04
CA VAL A 157 -1.64 1.50 -3.18
C VAL A 157 -0.76 1.99 -2.03
N PHE A 158 -0.61 3.30 -1.93
CA PHE A 158 0.15 3.96 -0.86
C PHE A 158 -0.71 4.94 -0.09
N TYR A 159 -0.50 5.02 1.22
CA TYR A 159 -0.90 6.20 1.99
C TYR A 159 0.22 7.23 1.93
N GLU A 160 -0.12 8.50 1.83
CA GLU A 160 0.89 9.54 1.79
C GLU A 160 0.45 10.80 2.53
N SER A 161 1.44 11.47 3.11
CA SER A 161 1.27 12.74 3.79
C SER A 161 1.17 13.89 2.78
N PRO A 162 0.30 14.91 3.02
CA PRO A 162 0.18 16.07 2.17
C PRO A 162 1.51 16.83 2.03
N HIS A 163 2.34 16.82 3.07
CA HIS A 163 3.65 17.49 3.05
C HIS A 163 4.69 16.81 2.17
N ARG A 164 4.49 15.53 1.85
CA ARG A 164 5.46 14.68 1.13
C ARG A 164 5.01 14.30 -0.27
N VAL A 165 3.72 14.43 -0.59
CA VAL A 165 3.13 13.89 -1.83
C VAL A 165 3.86 14.36 -3.09
N ARG A 166 4.32 15.62 -3.14
CA ARG A 166 5.06 16.14 -4.31
C ARG A 166 6.41 15.45 -4.48
N GLU A 167 7.21 15.38 -3.42
CA GLU A 167 8.49 14.69 -3.46
C GLU A 167 8.32 13.20 -3.77
N THR A 168 7.28 12.59 -3.23
CA THR A 168 6.93 11.18 -3.51
C THR A 168 6.59 10.98 -4.99
N LEU A 169 5.82 11.90 -5.60
CA LEU A 169 5.53 11.85 -7.03
C LEU A 169 6.79 12.02 -7.89
N GLU A 170 7.74 12.91 -7.50
CA GLU A 170 9.03 13.07 -8.18
C GLU A 170 9.86 11.76 -8.16
N ASP A 171 9.91 11.12 -6.99
CA ASP A 171 10.60 9.83 -6.84
C ASP A 171 9.88 8.71 -7.62
N CYS A 172 8.53 8.71 -7.67
CA CYS A 172 7.74 7.77 -8.47
C CYS A 172 7.97 7.95 -9.98
N VAL A 173 8.00 9.18 -10.48
CA VAL A 173 8.36 9.48 -11.89
C VAL A 173 9.73 8.92 -12.22
N THR A 174 10.69 9.09 -11.32
CA THR A 174 12.07 8.59 -11.50
C THR A 174 12.11 7.06 -11.51
N ALA A 175 11.34 6.39 -10.64
CA ALA A 175 11.37 4.95 -10.48
C ALA A 175 10.54 4.20 -11.54
N PHE A 176 9.36 4.70 -11.90
CA PHE A 176 8.37 4.00 -12.71
C PHE A 176 8.21 4.57 -14.13
N GLY A 177 8.81 5.75 -14.40
CA GLY A 177 8.58 6.52 -15.63
C GLY A 177 7.37 7.45 -15.54
N GLY A 178 7.43 8.57 -16.29
CA GLY A 178 6.41 9.62 -16.25
C GLY A 178 5.05 9.19 -16.77
N GLU A 179 5.02 8.26 -17.72
CA GLU A 179 3.80 7.80 -18.41
C GLU A 179 3.01 6.75 -17.64
N ARG A 180 3.53 6.24 -16.51
CA ARG A 180 2.82 5.27 -15.67
C ARG A 180 1.52 5.87 -15.17
N SER A 181 0.40 5.19 -15.45
CA SER A 181 -0.93 5.62 -14.99
C SER A 181 -0.98 5.68 -13.47
N ALA A 182 -1.58 6.72 -12.93
CA ALA A 182 -1.70 6.92 -11.49
C ALA A 182 -2.98 7.68 -11.12
N CYS A 183 -3.34 7.61 -9.85
CA CYS A 183 -4.47 8.36 -9.29
C CYS A 183 -4.10 8.84 -7.90
N VAL A 184 -4.46 10.07 -7.57
CA VAL A 184 -4.40 10.62 -6.22
C VAL A 184 -5.82 10.88 -5.75
N VAL A 185 -6.23 10.22 -4.67
CA VAL A 185 -7.50 10.48 -3.97
C VAL A 185 -7.19 11.26 -2.71
N ARG A 186 -7.72 12.44 -2.62
CA ARG A 186 -7.55 13.37 -1.50
C ARG A 186 -8.84 13.52 -0.73
N GLU A 187 -8.75 13.54 0.60
CA GLU A 187 -9.88 13.80 1.51
C GLU A 187 -11.10 12.90 1.23
N ALA A 188 -10.86 11.61 0.95
CA ALA A 188 -11.91 10.63 0.67
C ALA A 188 -13.03 10.70 1.73
N THR A 189 -14.28 10.71 1.30
CA THR A 189 -15.52 10.82 2.08
C THR A 189 -15.77 12.19 2.75
N LYS A 190 -14.81 13.15 2.68
CA LYS A 190 -14.91 14.46 3.29
C LYS A 190 -15.49 15.52 2.34
N LEU A 191 -15.81 16.71 2.87
CA LEU A 191 -16.37 17.82 2.09
C LEU A 191 -15.52 18.22 0.87
N HIS A 192 -14.22 18.08 0.97
CA HIS A 192 -13.28 18.47 -0.09
C HIS A 192 -12.68 17.26 -0.80
N GLU A 193 -13.42 16.15 -0.86
CA GLU A 193 -12.99 14.97 -1.61
C GLU A 193 -12.66 15.34 -3.06
N THR A 194 -11.47 14.97 -3.50
CA THR A 194 -10.99 15.23 -4.86
C THR A 194 -10.21 14.05 -5.38
N THR A 195 -10.49 13.65 -6.61
CA THR A 195 -9.77 12.56 -7.28
C THR A 195 -9.07 13.09 -8.53
N TYR A 196 -7.74 13.00 -8.55
CA TYR A 196 -6.89 13.36 -9.69
C TYR A 196 -6.44 12.08 -10.39
N ARG A 197 -6.68 11.96 -11.68
CA ARG A 197 -6.30 10.81 -12.53
C ARG A 197 -5.43 11.29 -13.68
N GLY A 198 -4.45 10.47 -14.08
CA GLY A 198 -3.56 10.75 -15.20
C GLY A 198 -2.28 9.93 -15.12
N SER A 199 -1.26 10.35 -15.84
CA SER A 199 0.08 9.82 -15.69
C SER A 199 0.78 10.41 -14.46
N LEU A 200 1.83 9.75 -13.96
CA LEU A 200 2.65 10.26 -12.85
C LEU A 200 3.20 11.67 -13.13
N LEU A 201 3.58 11.94 -14.39
CA LEU A 201 4.09 13.25 -14.79
C LEU A 201 3.00 14.33 -14.76
N GLU A 202 1.79 14.00 -15.23
CA GLU A 202 0.64 14.92 -15.18
C GLU A 202 0.26 15.24 -13.75
N LEU A 203 0.21 14.22 -12.86
CA LEU A 203 -0.09 14.43 -11.42
C LEU A 203 1.02 15.23 -10.73
N LEU A 204 2.28 15.00 -11.05
CA LEU A 204 3.38 15.81 -10.55
C LEU A 204 3.24 17.28 -10.99
N ASN A 205 2.93 17.54 -12.26
CA ASN A 205 2.71 18.90 -12.75
C ASN A 205 1.49 19.54 -12.09
N LYS A 206 0.39 18.78 -11.93
CA LYS A 206 -0.81 19.24 -11.23
C LYS A 206 -0.50 19.63 -9.79
N SER A 207 0.33 18.84 -9.10
CA SER A 207 0.74 19.13 -7.71
C SER A 207 1.49 20.47 -7.55
N LYS A 208 2.10 20.98 -8.61
CA LYS A 208 2.82 22.27 -8.62
C LYS A 208 1.90 23.46 -8.85
N THR A 209 0.76 23.26 -9.51
CA THR A 209 -0.15 24.33 -9.93
C THR A 209 -1.42 24.42 -9.10
N ASP A 210 -1.83 23.32 -8.45
CA ASP A 210 -3.03 23.25 -7.63
C ASP A 210 -2.64 23.31 -6.14
N ALA A 211 -3.01 24.39 -5.48
CA ALA A 211 -2.68 24.64 -4.06
C ALA A 211 -3.35 23.64 -3.10
N ASP A 212 -4.48 23.04 -3.51
CA ASP A 212 -5.23 22.09 -2.70
C ASP A 212 -4.70 20.67 -2.84
N PHE A 213 -3.92 20.39 -3.88
CA PHE A 213 -3.37 19.06 -4.13
C PHE A 213 -2.58 18.47 -2.94
N SER A 214 -1.85 19.33 -2.23
CA SER A 214 -1.02 18.97 -1.09
C SER A 214 -1.68 19.33 0.25
N ARG A 215 -2.99 19.01 0.42
CA ARG A 215 -3.75 19.24 1.65
C ARG A 215 -4.56 18.03 2.05
N GLY A 216 -4.75 17.83 3.35
CA GLY A 216 -5.55 16.75 3.90
C GLY A 216 -4.91 15.36 3.79
N GLU A 217 -5.69 14.31 3.79
CA GLU A 217 -5.25 12.92 3.72
C GLU A 217 -5.24 12.43 2.28
N ILE A 218 -4.23 11.65 1.92
CA ILE A 218 -3.95 11.27 0.54
C ILE A 218 -3.75 9.77 0.41
N VAL A 219 -4.43 9.19 -0.58
CA VAL A 219 -4.13 7.84 -1.10
C VAL A 219 -3.58 8.01 -2.51
N LEU A 220 -2.39 7.47 -2.75
CA LEU A 220 -1.76 7.40 -4.06
C LEU A 220 -1.90 6.00 -4.62
N LEU A 221 -2.47 5.89 -5.82
CA LEU A 221 -2.57 4.66 -6.59
C LEU A 221 -1.65 4.75 -7.80
N ILE A 222 -0.91 3.69 -8.09
CA ILE A 222 -0.05 3.61 -9.28
C ILE A 222 -0.37 2.31 -10.02
N GLY A 223 -0.67 2.42 -11.29
CA GLY A 223 -0.93 1.27 -12.16
C GLY A 223 0.26 0.30 -12.19
N GLY A 224 -0.01 -0.96 -12.37
CA GLY A 224 1.00 -2.02 -12.50
C GLY A 224 1.99 -1.78 -13.64
N ALA A 225 3.14 -2.42 -13.60
CA ALA A 225 4.07 -2.42 -14.72
C ALA A 225 3.35 -2.87 -16.00
N PRO A 226 3.59 -2.21 -17.14
CA PRO A 226 3.02 -2.65 -18.40
C PRO A 226 3.32 -4.14 -18.62
N HIS A 227 2.30 -4.88 -19.03
CA HIS A 227 2.52 -6.24 -19.50
C HIS A 227 3.32 -6.13 -20.80
N VAL A 228 4.58 -6.55 -20.78
CA VAL A 228 5.29 -6.77 -22.04
C VAL A 228 4.61 -7.98 -22.69
N SER A 229 4.03 -7.79 -23.87
CA SER A 229 3.38 -8.91 -24.57
C SER A 229 4.41 -9.98 -24.90
N ALA A 230 3.99 -11.23 -25.04
CA ALA A 230 4.89 -12.33 -25.43
C ALA A 230 5.60 -12.02 -26.77
N ASP A 231 4.95 -11.25 -27.64
CA ASP A 231 5.51 -10.79 -28.92
C ASP A 231 6.60 -9.74 -28.69
N GLU A 232 6.36 -8.75 -27.81
CA GLU A 232 7.36 -7.73 -27.46
C GLU A 232 8.55 -8.33 -26.69
N GLU A 233 8.32 -9.31 -25.79
CA GLU A 233 9.39 -10.08 -25.16
C GLU A 233 10.19 -10.87 -26.19
N GLY A 234 9.51 -11.47 -27.17
CA GLY A 234 10.11 -12.18 -28.28
C GLY A 234 10.97 -11.29 -29.14
N GLU A 235 10.48 -10.13 -29.50
CA GLU A 235 11.21 -9.12 -30.29
C GLU A 235 12.41 -8.56 -29.53
N ALA A 236 12.23 -8.18 -28.25
CA ALA A 236 13.32 -7.68 -27.42
C ALA A 236 14.42 -8.74 -27.23
N ARG A 237 14.04 -10.01 -27.06
CA ARG A 237 14.98 -11.13 -26.96
C ARG A 237 15.69 -11.40 -28.29
N ALA A 238 14.98 -11.35 -29.41
CA ALA A 238 15.58 -11.49 -30.74
C ALA A 238 16.56 -10.36 -31.05
N GLN A 239 16.24 -9.13 -30.66
CA GLN A 239 17.12 -7.97 -30.78
C GLN A 239 18.38 -8.13 -29.89
N LEU A 240 18.22 -8.57 -28.66
CA LEU A 240 19.33 -8.86 -27.75
C LEU A 240 20.25 -9.94 -28.33
N ASP A 241 19.68 -11.04 -28.83
CA ASP A 241 20.41 -12.15 -29.43
C ASP A 241 21.22 -11.69 -30.66
N LYS A 242 20.61 -10.89 -31.53
CA LYS A 242 21.27 -10.31 -32.71
C LYS A 242 22.49 -9.46 -32.33
N VAL A 243 22.31 -8.57 -31.32
CA VAL A 243 23.39 -7.70 -30.85
C VAL A 243 24.48 -8.52 -30.15
N LEU A 244 24.12 -9.47 -29.30
CA LEU A 244 25.07 -10.35 -28.61
C LEU A 244 25.87 -11.21 -29.59
N THR A 245 25.24 -11.78 -30.59
CA THR A 245 25.93 -12.59 -31.61
C THR A 245 27.00 -11.79 -32.36
N ALA A 246 26.67 -10.54 -32.75
CA ALA A 246 27.63 -9.66 -33.41
C ALA A 246 28.80 -9.26 -32.47
N LEU A 247 28.50 -8.93 -31.22
CA LEU A 247 29.53 -8.50 -30.26
C LEU A 247 30.40 -9.66 -29.75
N LEU A 248 29.88 -10.88 -29.61
CA LEU A 248 30.62 -12.05 -29.17
C LEU A 248 31.62 -12.55 -30.21
N ALA A 249 31.46 -12.17 -31.46
CA ALA A 249 32.43 -12.47 -32.53
C ALA A 249 33.75 -11.69 -32.35
N GLU A 250 33.67 -10.49 -31.76
CA GLU A 250 34.78 -9.53 -31.67
C GLU A 250 35.26 -9.27 -30.25
N LEU A 251 34.44 -9.51 -29.23
CA LEU A 251 34.68 -9.09 -27.87
C LEU A 251 34.60 -10.22 -26.84
N PRO A 252 35.35 -10.13 -25.74
CA PRO A 252 35.20 -11.01 -24.60
C PRO A 252 33.77 -10.95 -24.02
N LEU A 253 33.23 -12.10 -23.58
CA LEU A 253 31.85 -12.28 -23.11
C LEU A 253 31.35 -11.17 -22.16
N LYS A 254 32.17 -10.76 -21.18
CA LYS A 254 31.79 -9.74 -20.20
C LYS A 254 31.62 -8.36 -20.84
N GLN A 255 32.46 -8.03 -21.83
CA GLN A 255 32.37 -6.77 -22.56
C GLN A 255 31.20 -6.76 -23.53
N ALA A 256 31.00 -7.87 -24.28
CA ALA A 256 29.87 -8.05 -25.17
C ALA A 256 28.54 -7.93 -24.43
N ALA A 257 28.39 -8.61 -23.29
CA ALA A 257 27.17 -8.54 -22.47
C ALA A 257 26.86 -7.14 -21.97
N ARG A 258 27.89 -6.39 -21.47
CA ARG A 258 27.70 -5.03 -20.99
C ARG A 258 27.28 -4.07 -22.12
N LEU A 259 27.93 -4.16 -23.27
CA LEU A 259 27.58 -3.32 -24.43
C LEU A 259 26.21 -3.66 -24.99
N ALA A 260 25.86 -4.96 -25.07
CA ALA A 260 24.54 -5.38 -25.48
C ALA A 260 23.44 -4.84 -24.57
N ALA A 261 23.66 -4.88 -23.24
CA ALA A 261 22.75 -4.30 -22.25
C ALA A 261 22.54 -2.80 -22.47
N GLN A 262 23.62 -2.06 -22.72
CA GLN A 262 23.54 -0.60 -23.03
C GLN A 262 22.80 -0.30 -24.33
N ILE A 263 23.01 -1.10 -25.37
CA ILE A 263 22.37 -0.90 -26.70
C ILE A 263 20.89 -1.26 -26.69
N THR A 264 20.54 -2.36 -26.00
CA THR A 264 19.17 -2.92 -26.03
C THR A 264 18.30 -2.46 -24.85
N GLY A 265 18.88 -1.81 -23.82
CA GLY A 265 18.18 -1.41 -22.61
C GLY A 265 17.86 -2.57 -21.64
N VAL A 266 18.31 -3.79 -21.93
CA VAL A 266 18.14 -4.97 -21.09
C VAL A 266 19.08 -4.88 -19.88
N ARG A 267 18.71 -5.48 -18.75
CA ARG A 267 19.56 -5.48 -17.52
C ARG A 267 20.86 -6.23 -17.75
N ASP A 268 21.98 -5.72 -17.22
CA ASP A 268 23.31 -6.33 -17.35
C ASP A 268 23.37 -7.82 -17.01
N ASN A 269 22.69 -8.22 -15.91
CA ASN A 269 22.63 -9.63 -15.49
C ASN A 269 21.88 -10.52 -16.47
N GLU A 270 20.87 -10.02 -17.13
CA GLU A 270 20.07 -10.74 -18.13
C GLU A 270 20.86 -10.89 -19.44
N ALA A 271 21.45 -9.80 -19.91
CA ALA A 271 22.34 -9.82 -21.07
C ALA A 271 23.54 -10.79 -20.86
N TYR A 272 24.11 -10.80 -19.67
CA TYR A 272 25.21 -11.72 -19.33
C TYR A 272 24.78 -13.19 -19.34
N LYS A 273 23.63 -13.55 -18.73
CA LYS A 273 23.08 -14.88 -18.77
C LYS A 273 22.80 -15.35 -20.21
N ARG A 274 22.24 -14.45 -21.01
CA ARG A 274 21.96 -14.75 -22.42
C ARG A 274 23.20 -14.93 -23.25
N ALA A 275 24.25 -14.12 -23.03
CA ALA A 275 25.55 -14.24 -23.67
C ALA A 275 26.24 -15.59 -23.37
N LEU A 276 26.12 -16.11 -22.13
CA LEU A 276 26.62 -17.43 -21.76
C LEU A 276 25.93 -18.55 -22.57
N LEU A 277 24.60 -18.51 -22.63
CA LEU A 277 23.83 -19.52 -23.38
C LEU A 277 24.15 -19.53 -24.88
N LEU A 278 24.30 -18.34 -25.49
CA LEU A 278 24.68 -18.25 -26.91
C LEU A 278 26.09 -18.79 -27.18
N LYS A 279 27.02 -18.53 -26.26
CA LYS A 279 28.40 -19.06 -26.38
C LYS A 279 28.48 -20.57 -26.23
N GLU A 280 27.69 -21.14 -25.32
CA GLU A 280 27.59 -22.60 -25.15
C GLU A 280 27.00 -23.25 -26.40
N GLN A 281 25.96 -22.67 -27.00
CA GLN A 281 25.36 -23.14 -28.24
C GLN A 281 26.34 -23.10 -29.43
N SER A 282 27.17 -22.04 -29.51
CA SER A 282 28.17 -21.88 -30.55
C SER A 282 29.37 -22.82 -30.39
N ALA A 283 29.65 -23.32 -29.19
CA ALA A 283 30.73 -24.26 -28.92
C ALA A 283 30.33 -25.73 -29.18
N SER A 284 29.04 -26.00 -29.40
CA SER A 284 28.46 -27.32 -29.63
C SER A 284 28.22 -27.63 -31.11
N HIS A 285 28.56 -26.70 -32.00
CA HIS A 285 28.53 -26.83 -33.47
C HIS A 285 29.96 -26.67 -34.01
#